data_38f97ae55d6dc3c729a3a70df94b8971
#
_entry.id   38f97ae55d6dc3c729a3a70df94b8971
#
_cell.length_a   1.000
_cell.length_b   1.000
_cell.length_c   1.000
_cell.angle_alpha   90.00
_cell.angle_beta   90.00
_cell.angle_gamma   90.00
#
_symmetry.space_group_name_H-M   'P 1'
#
loop_
_entity.id
_entity.type
_entity.pdbx_description
1 polymer ?
#
loop_
_entity_poly.entity_id
_entity_poly.type
_entity_poly.pdbx_seq_one_letter_code
_entity_poly.pdbx_strand_id
1 'polypeptide(L)'
;GLRTAEKPESQDLCLADHHGSMRAFLDAHLPPRPGEIVLRDGAVVGHHSGIQHYTIGQRKGLGVAWREPLHVVWLDSAMNRVVVAPRREAARADCVVGAVNWLSTPPPEQPLPVQVQVRYRSNPEPAWLTPLPATAADQESGRPHRVKLEFDEPQFSITPGQAAVFYAGDVLLGGGLIQR
;
A
#
# COMPACT_ATOMS: atom_id res chain seq x y z
N GLY A 1 -14.40 -26.56 -15.66
CA GLY A 1 -13.19 -25.81 -15.83
C GLY A 1 -13.37 -24.66 -16.82
N LEU A 2 -12.98 -23.46 -16.38
CA LEU A 2 -12.93 -22.29 -17.26
C LEU A 2 -11.65 -22.39 -18.11
N ARG A 3 -11.72 -22.03 -19.40
CA ARG A 3 -10.56 -22.03 -20.32
C ARG A 3 -9.43 -21.08 -19.86
N THR A 4 -9.73 -20.17 -18.96
CA THR A 4 -8.80 -19.18 -18.41
C THR A 4 -8.15 -19.60 -17.10
N ALA A 5 -8.51 -20.77 -16.52
CA ALA A 5 -8.02 -21.20 -15.21
C ALA A 5 -6.49 -21.38 -15.15
N GLU A 6 -5.88 -21.80 -16.28
CA GLU A 6 -4.43 -22.02 -16.39
C GLU A 6 -3.71 -20.93 -17.19
N LYS A 7 -4.44 -19.89 -17.62
CA LYS A 7 -3.82 -18.79 -18.37
C LYS A 7 -2.92 -17.98 -17.43
N PRO A 8 -1.62 -17.78 -17.80
CA PRO A 8 -0.78 -16.87 -17.04
C PRO A 8 -1.40 -15.47 -17.04
N GLU A 9 -1.45 -14.86 -15.87
CA GLU A 9 -1.95 -13.49 -15.74
C GLU A 9 -0.99 -12.51 -16.42
N SER A 10 -1.53 -11.51 -17.10
CA SER A 10 -0.77 -10.37 -17.59
C SER A 10 -0.58 -9.38 -16.44
N GLN A 11 0.68 -9.11 -16.10
CA GLN A 11 1.05 -8.17 -15.01
C GLN A 11 1.55 -6.83 -15.54
N ASP A 12 1.68 -6.70 -16.86
CA ASP A 12 2.20 -5.49 -17.47
C ASP A 12 1.07 -4.49 -17.76
N LEU A 13 1.33 -3.23 -17.42
CA LEU A 13 0.44 -2.15 -17.78
C LEU A 13 0.66 -1.81 -19.26
N CYS A 14 -0.39 -1.89 -20.07
CA CYS A 14 -0.36 -1.56 -21.50
C CYS A 14 0.23 -0.15 -21.79
N LEU A 15 0.16 0.75 -20.82
CA LEU A 15 0.74 2.10 -20.91
C LEU A 15 2.27 2.09 -21.04
N ALA A 16 2.95 1.10 -20.46
CA ALA A 16 4.41 0.97 -20.56
C ALA A 16 4.85 0.58 -21.98
N ASP A 17 4.04 -0.20 -22.69
CA ASP A 17 4.36 -0.67 -24.04
C ASP A 17 4.45 0.47 -25.06
N HIS A 18 3.60 1.49 -24.91
CA HIS A 18 3.60 2.66 -25.81
C HIS A 18 4.76 3.64 -25.56
N HIS A 19 5.29 3.67 -24.34
CA HIS A 19 6.34 4.63 -23.92
C HIS A 19 7.69 3.96 -23.64
N GLY A 20 7.81 2.65 -23.86
CA GLY A 20 9.03 1.87 -23.60
C GLY A 20 9.32 1.61 -22.11
N SER A 21 8.75 2.40 -21.18
CA SER A 21 8.80 2.14 -19.75
C SER A 21 7.76 2.97 -18.99
N MET A 22 7.34 2.52 -17.82
CA MET A 22 6.48 3.30 -16.91
C MET A 22 7.12 4.64 -16.52
N ARG A 23 8.45 4.67 -16.37
CA ARG A 23 9.18 5.91 -16.07
C ARG A 23 9.04 6.93 -17.19
N ALA A 24 9.26 6.52 -18.44
CA ALA A 24 9.12 7.41 -19.61
C ALA A 24 7.67 7.92 -19.75
N PHE A 25 6.69 7.07 -19.50
CA PHE A 25 5.28 7.48 -19.46
C PHE A 25 5.03 8.54 -18.39
N LEU A 26 5.48 8.31 -17.16
CA LEU A 26 5.29 9.26 -16.07
C LEU A 26 6.00 10.60 -16.34
N ASP A 27 7.21 10.58 -16.87
CA ASP A 27 7.98 11.80 -17.18
C ASP A 27 7.35 12.63 -18.31
N ALA A 28 6.63 11.99 -19.22
CA ALA A 28 5.89 12.68 -20.27
C ALA A 28 4.66 13.44 -19.74
N HIS A 29 4.06 12.98 -18.64
CA HIS A 29 2.84 13.54 -18.06
C HIS A 29 3.09 14.37 -16.78
N LEU A 30 4.16 14.03 -16.06
CA LEU A 30 4.56 14.66 -14.81
C LEU A 30 6.04 15.04 -14.90
N PRO A 31 6.36 16.28 -15.29
CA PRO A 31 7.76 16.70 -15.39
C PRO A 31 8.52 16.41 -14.10
N PRO A 32 9.65 15.70 -14.15
CA PRO A 32 10.38 15.31 -12.96
C PRO A 32 10.96 16.57 -12.27
N ARG A 33 10.79 16.63 -10.97
CA ARG A 33 11.33 17.69 -10.10
C ARG A 33 12.34 17.07 -9.14
N PRO A 34 13.63 17.47 -9.20
CA PRO A 34 14.63 17.00 -8.24
C PRO A 34 14.23 17.32 -6.79
N GLY A 35 14.57 16.44 -5.89
CA GLY A 35 14.29 16.60 -4.46
C GLY A 35 15.21 15.73 -3.59
N GLU A 36 14.94 15.71 -2.31
CA GLU A 36 15.78 15.07 -1.30
C GLU A 36 15.25 13.66 -0.96
N ILE A 37 16.19 12.74 -0.71
CA ILE A 37 15.92 11.48 -0.03
C ILE A 37 16.35 11.65 1.42
N VAL A 38 15.40 11.52 2.35
CA VAL A 38 15.63 11.80 3.77
C VAL A 38 15.29 10.61 4.65
N LEU A 39 15.92 10.50 5.80
CA LEU A 39 15.48 9.60 6.89
C LEU A 39 14.24 10.18 7.59
N ARG A 40 13.63 9.39 8.49
CA ARG A 40 12.47 9.84 9.29
C ARG A 40 12.73 11.05 10.18
N ASP A 41 13.98 11.23 10.62
CA ASP A 41 14.43 12.38 11.42
C ASP A 41 14.74 13.63 10.56
N GLY A 42 14.59 13.53 9.24
CA GLY A 42 14.85 14.60 8.30
C GLY A 42 16.29 14.67 7.79
N ALA A 43 17.19 13.81 8.22
CA ALA A 43 18.56 13.79 7.73
C ALA A 43 18.58 13.43 6.24
N VAL A 44 19.23 14.28 5.43
CA VAL A 44 19.37 14.06 3.98
C VAL A 44 20.43 12.97 3.73
N VAL A 45 20.05 11.93 3.01
CA VAL A 45 20.91 10.79 2.67
C VAL A 45 21.12 10.61 1.17
N GLY A 46 20.43 11.41 0.36
CA GLY A 46 20.56 11.38 -1.09
C GLY A 46 19.62 12.37 -1.78
N HIS A 47 19.59 12.28 -3.12
CA HIS A 47 18.72 13.10 -3.94
C HIS A 47 18.02 12.24 -5.00
N HIS A 48 16.87 12.67 -5.45
CA HIS A 48 16.11 12.02 -6.51
C HIS A 48 15.83 12.99 -7.66
N SER A 49 15.61 12.46 -8.86
CA SER A 49 15.26 13.26 -10.05
C SER A 49 13.76 13.55 -10.16
N GLY A 50 12.92 12.81 -9.46
CA GLY A 50 11.47 12.97 -9.44
C GLY A 50 10.81 11.98 -8.50
N ILE A 51 9.93 12.46 -7.64
CA ILE A 51 9.23 11.65 -6.62
C ILE A 51 8.35 10.57 -7.25
N GLN A 52 7.82 10.78 -8.44
CA GLN A 52 7.00 9.84 -9.20
C GLN A 52 7.73 8.53 -9.59
N HIS A 53 9.06 8.50 -9.49
CA HIS A 53 9.86 7.31 -9.78
C HIS A 53 9.98 6.35 -8.60
N TYR A 54 9.36 6.69 -7.45
CA TYR A 54 9.48 5.93 -6.22
C TYR A 54 8.13 5.37 -5.80
N THR A 55 8.19 4.22 -5.15
CA THR A 55 7.00 3.53 -4.60
C THR A 55 7.28 3.15 -3.16
N ILE A 56 6.28 3.27 -2.29
CA ILE A 56 6.39 2.82 -0.89
C ILE A 56 6.75 1.33 -0.84
N GLY A 57 7.73 0.98 -0.01
CA GLY A 57 8.30 -0.36 0.08
C GLY A 57 9.49 -0.62 -0.85
N GLN A 58 9.75 0.27 -1.81
CA GLN A 58 10.88 0.14 -2.74
C GLN A 58 12.21 0.14 -2.00
N ARG A 59 13.08 -0.82 -2.35
CA ARG A 59 14.45 -0.96 -1.82
C ARG A 59 15.52 -0.68 -2.88
N LYS A 60 15.29 -1.19 -4.10
CA LYS A 60 16.28 -1.06 -5.19
C LYS A 60 16.14 0.29 -5.90
N GLY A 61 17.26 0.78 -6.44
CA GLY A 61 17.26 2.00 -7.26
C GLY A 61 17.11 3.31 -6.47
N LEU A 62 17.36 3.31 -5.15
CA LEU A 62 17.36 4.53 -4.35
C LEU A 62 18.58 5.42 -4.61
N GLY A 63 19.71 4.85 -5.06
CA GLY A 63 20.96 5.60 -5.27
C GLY A 63 21.60 6.10 -3.98
N VAL A 64 21.22 5.54 -2.83
CA VAL A 64 21.71 5.93 -1.50
C VAL A 64 22.64 4.86 -0.97
N ALA A 65 23.85 5.27 -0.54
CA ALA A 65 24.77 4.42 0.21
C ALA A 65 24.48 4.58 1.71
N TRP A 66 24.09 3.50 2.36
CA TRP A 66 23.78 3.48 3.79
C TRP A 66 24.28 2.17 4.42
N ARG A 67 24.48 2.16 5.76
CA ARG A 67 24.99 1.01 6.51
C ARG A 67 24.12 -0.26 6.43
N GLU A 68 22.83 -0.10 6.14
CA GLU A 68 21.86 -1.19 6.00
C GLU A 68 20.86 -0.86 4.88
N PRO A 69 20.15 -1.85 4.31
CA PRO A 69 19.18 -1.57 3.26
C PRO A 69 18.06 -0.64 3.72
N LEU A 70 17.87 0.45 2.98
CA LEU A 70 16.76 1.38 3.18
C LEU A 70 15.58 1.02 2.28
N HIS A 71 14.39 1.37 2.76
CA HIS A 71 13.13 1.21 2.04
C HIS A 71 12.37 2.54 2.04
N VAL A 72 11.69 2.85 0.95
CA VAL A 72 10.77 3.99 0.90
C VAL A 72 9.61 3.72 1.85
N VAL A 73 9.41 4.60 2.82
CA VAL A 73 8.33 4.50 3.83
C VAL A 73 7.26 5.56 3.64
N TRP A 74 7.61 6.67 2.98
CA TRP A 74 6.69 7.75 2.71
C TRP A 74 7.12 8.54 1.47
N LEU A 75 6.14 9.09 0.74
CA LEU A 75 6.35 10.05 -0.35
C LEU A 75 5.68 11.36 0.06
N ASP A 76 6.50 12.34 0.44
CA ASP A 76 6.03 13.67 0.80
C ASP A 76 5.98 14.56 -0.46
N SER A 77 4.81 14.59 -1.08
CA SER A 77 4.60 15.39 -2.29
C SER A 77 4.61 16.90 -2.03
N ALA A 78 4.27 17.34 -0.82
CA ALA A 78 4.26 18.76 -0.46
C ALA A 78 5.68 19.31 -0.36
N MET A 79 6.58 18.56 0.27
CA MET A 79 7.99 18.93 0.41
C MET A 79 8.88 18.38 -0.71
N ASN A 80 8.32 17.61 -1.66
CA ASN A 80 9.04 16.90 -2.72
C ASN A 80 10.17 16.02 -2.16
N ARG A 81 9.87 15.20 -1.14
CA ARG A 81 10.83 14.34 -0.44
C ARG A 81 10.45 12.88 -0.51
N VAL A 82 11.45 12.04 -0.67
CA VAL A 82 11.34 10.58 -0.50
C VAL A 82 11.86 10.21 0.87
N VAL A 83 10.97 9.79 1.77
CA VAL A 83 11.36 9.38 3.12
C VAL A 83 11.69 7.90 3.13
N VAL A 84 12.88 7.57 3.63
CA VAL A 84 13.38 6.19 3.70
C VAL A 84 13.71 5.79 5.13
N ALA A 85 13.62 4.48 5.39
CA ALA A 85 13.98 3.91 6.70
C ALA A 85 14.49 2.47 6.55
N PRO A 86 15.23 1.94 7.53
CA PRO A 86 15.53 0.52 7.64
C PRO A 86 14.25 -0.33 7.73
N ARG A 87 14.33 -1.60 7.29
CA ARG A 87 13.16 -2.49 7.23
C ARG A 87 12.36 -2.56 8.55
N ARG A 88 13.06 -2.64 9.69
CA ARG A 88 12.42 -2.71 11.02
C ARG A 88 11.54 -1.49 11.33
N GLU A 89 11.92 -0.32 10.82
CA GLU A 89 11.20 0.93 11.00
C GLU A 89 10.12 1.17 9.92
N ALA A 90 10.14 0.34 8.87
CA ALA A 90 9.16 0.39 7.78
C ALA A 90 7.92 -0.50 8.05
N ALA A 91 7.99 -1.37 9.07
CA ALA A 91 6.86 -2.18 9.50
C ALA A 91 5.85 -1.36 10.31
N ARG A 92 4.57 -1.69 10.18
CA ARG A 92 3.46 -1.07 10.91
C ARG A 92 2.61 -2.14 11.56
N ALA A 93 2.20 -1.88 12.79
CA ALA A 93 1.32 -2.78 13.54
C ALA A 93 -0.16 -2.59 13.20
N ASP A 94 -0.52 -1.47 12.57
CA ASP A 94 -1.92 -1.14 12.26
C ASP A 94 -2.09 -0.40 10.94
N CYS A 95 -3.33 -0.41 10.44
CA CYS A 95 -3.77 0.48 9.37
C CYS A 95 -5.29 0.67 9.40
N VAL A 96 -5.74 1.70 8.71
CA VAL A 96 -7.17 1.91 8.43
C VAL A 96 -7.45 1.47 7.00
N VAL A 97 -8.56 0.76 6.82
CA VAL A 97 -9.07 0.36 5.50
C VAL A 97 -10.43 0.99 5.30
N GLY A 98 -10.59 1.72 4.20
CA GLY A 98 -11.83 2.35 3.81
C GLY A 98 -12.43 1.74 2.56
N ALA A 99 -13.61 2.23 2.21
CA ALA A 99 -14.39 1.73 1.08
C ALA A 99 -14.56 0.20 1.12
N VAL A 100 -14.78 -0.34 2.33
CA VAL A 100 -14.87 -1.78 2.53
C VAL A 100 -16.13 -2.34 1.86
N ASN A 101 -15.94 -3.36 1.04
CA ASN A 101 -16.99 -4.16 0.46
C ASN A 101 -17.09 -5.49 1.20
N TRP A 102 -18.22 -5.76 1.82
CA TRP A 102 -18.51 -7.02 2.51
C TRP A 102 -19.15 -8.00 1.53
N LEU A 103 -18.70 -9.26 1.52
CA LEU A 103 -19.11 -10.26 0.53
C LEU A 103 -19.91 -11.41 1.16
N SER A 104 -19.36 -12.06 2.17
CA SER A 104 -19.96 -13.27 2.77
C SER A 104 -20.67 -13.02 4.09
N THR A 105 -20.57 -11.81 4.64
CA THR A 105 -21.15 -11.44 5.93
C THR A 105 -21.58 -9.97 5.90
N PRO A 106 -22.60 -9.56 6.68
CA PRO A 106 -22.86 -8.14 6.90
C PRO A 106 -21.69 -7.48 7.62
N PRO A 107 -21.60 -6.14 7.58
CA PRO A 107 -20.61 -5.39 8.34
C PRO A 107 -20.66 -5.79 9.82
N PRO A 108 -19.52 -6.10 10.47
CA PRO A 108 -19.50 -6.43 11.87
C PRO A 108 -19.80 -5.20 12.74
N GLU A 109 -20.49 -5.41 13.85
CA GLU A 109 -20.77 -4.36 14.84
C GLU A 109 -19.72 -4.30 15.95
N GLN A 110 -18.94 -5.37 16.11
CA GLN A 110 -17.93 -5.52 17.15
C GLN A 110 -16.60 -5.98 16.56
N PRO A 111 -15.47 -5.76 17.26
CA PRO A 111 -14.18 -6.28 16.84
C PRO A 111 -14.20 -7.81 16.71
N LEU A 112 -13.53 -8.33 15.68
CA LEU A 112 -13.40 -9.77 15.45
C LEU A 112 -11.99 -10.12 14.94
N PRO A 113 -11.49 -11.33 15.26
CA PRO A 113 -10.24 -11.83 14.71
C PRO A 113 -10.43 -12.23 13.25
N VAL A 114 -9.47 -11.84 12.42
CA VAL A 114 -9.44 -12.12 10.98
C VAL A 114 -8.03 -12.48 10.52
N GLN A 115 -7.93 -13.05 9.34
CA GLN A 115 -6.68 -13.12 8.61
C GLN A 115 -6.70 -12.06 7.50
N VAL A 116 -5.63 -11.29 7.36
CA VAL A 116 -5.58 -10.15 6.44
C VAL A 116 -4.44 -10.29 5.45
N GLN A 117 -4.77 -10.21 4.17
CA GLN A 117 -3.79 -10.09 3.10
C GLN A 117 -3.71 -8.63 2.64
N VAL A 118 -2.55 -7.99 2.85
CA VAL A 118 -2.31 -6.57 2.48
C VAL A 118 -1.51 -6.40 1.20
N ARG A 119 -1.09 -7.51 0.58
CA ARG A 119 -0.34 -7.49 -0.68
C ARG A 119 -0.64 -8.73 -1.50
N TYR A 120 -0.63 -8.55 -2.80
CA TYR A 120 -0.68 -9.66 -3.73
C TYR A 120 0.46 -10.66 -3.45
N ARG A 121 0.16 -11.95 -3.44
CA ARG A 121 1.07 -13.06 -3.14
C ARG A 121 1.71 -13.06 -1.74
N SER A 122 1.26 -12.23 -0.80
CA SER A 122 1.62 -12.43 0.61
C SER A 122 0.69 -13.44 1.26
N ASN A 123 1.16 -14.12 2.30
CA ASN A 123 0.27 -14.90 3.14
C ASN A 123 -0.69 -13.97 3.90
N PRO A 124 -1.92 -14.41 4.17
CA PRO A 124 -2.77 -13.74 5.13
C PRO A 124 -2.16 -13.80 6.54
N GLU A 125 -2.17 -12.67 7.25
CA GLU A 125 -1.60 -12.54 8.59
C GLU A 125 -2.69 -12.28 9.63
N PRO A 126 -2.57 -12.81 10.86
CA PRO A 126 -3.54 -12.60 11.91
C PRO A 126 -3.65 -11.12 12.29
N ALA A 127 -4.89 -10.66 12.46
CA ALA A 127 -5.18 -9.29 12.89
C ALA A 127 -6.54 -9.21 13.58
N TRP A 128 -6.72 -8.17 14.40
CA TRP A 128 -8.00 -7.73 14.89
C TRP A 128 -8.59 -6.69 13.94
N LEU A 129 -9.81 -6.92 13.53
CA LEU A 129 -10.59 -5.99 12.71
C LEU A 129 -11.60 -5.29 13.61
N THR A 130 -11.50 -3.97 13.72
CA THR A 130 -12.40 -3.12 14.51
C THR A 130 -13.20 -2.22 13.56
N PRO A 131 -14.55 -2.27 13.56
CA PRO A 131 -15.36 -1.34 12.78
C PRO A 131 -15.13 0.10 13.22
N LEU A 132 -15.09 1.02 12.27
CA LEU A 132 -14.96 2.46 12.52
C LEU A 132 -16.20 3.21 12.01
N PRO A 133 -16.58 4.34 12.65
CA PRO A 133 -17.59 5.22 12.13
C PRO A 133 -17.22 5.72 10.71
N ALA A 134 -18.21 5.81 9.84
CA ALA A 134 -18.03 6.42 8.53
C ALA A 134 -17.76 7.92 8.67
N THR A 135 -16.85 8.46 7.87
CA THR A 135 -16.66 9.90 7.72
C THR A 135 -17.67 10.47 6.71
N ALA A 136 -17.78 11.80 6.65
CA ALA A 136 -18.60 12.45 5.62
C ALA A 136 -18.18 12.05 4.20
N ALA A 137 -16.87 11.98 3.94
CA ALA A 137 -16.31 11.56 2.64
C ALA A 137 -16.67 10.09 2.31
N ASP A 138 -16.69 9.20 3.29
CA ASP A 138 -17.11 7.80 3.09
C ASP A 138 -18.61 7.73 2.69
N GLN A 139 -19.44 8.54 3.32
CA GLN A 139 -20.88 8.62 3.02
C GLN A 139 -21.14 9.19 1.61
N GLU A 140 -20.45 10.27 1.25
CA GLU A 140 -20.53 10.88 -0.09
C GLU A 140 -20.07 9.92 -1.20
N SER A 141 -19.07 9.09 -0.94
CA SER A 141 -18.58 8.07 -1.88
C SER A 141 -19.54 6.88 -2.06
N GLY A 142 -20.61 6.78 -1.26
CA GLY A 142 -21.50 5.62 -1.23
C GLY A 142 -20.86 4.34 -0.67
N ARG A 143 -19.71 4.45 -0.01
CA ARG A 143 -18.95 3.32 0.58
C ARG A 143 -18.64 3.60 2.05
N PRO A 144 -19.64 3.60 2.95
CA PRO A 144 -19.53 4.10 4.31
C PRO A 144 -18.70 3.20 5.25
N HIS A 145 -18.34 1.99 4.82
CA HIS A 145 -17.68 1.04 5.72
C HIS A 145 -16.18 1.28 5.81
N ARG A 146 -15.73 1.47 7.05
CA ARG A 146 -14.32 1.59 7.41
C ARG A 146 -13.99 0.65 8.55
N VAL A 147 -12.76 0.16 8.57
CA VAL A 147 -12.26 -0.68 9.66
C VAL A 147 -10.83 -0.29 10.02
N LYS A 148 -10.46 -0.46 11.28
CA LYS A 148 -9.07 -0.50 11.74
C LYS A 148 -8.63 -1.96 11.78
N LEU A 149 -7.43 -2.21 11.29
CA LEU A 149 -6.73 -3.48 11.42
C LEU A 149 -5.58 -3.30 12.39
N GLU A 150 -5.45 -4.20 13.35
CA GLU A 150 -4.34 -4.29 14.29
C GLU A 150 -3.74 -5.69 14.14
N PHE A 151 -2.52 -5.76 13.61
CA PHE A 151 -1.82 -7.02 13.35
C PHE A 151 -1.13 -7.52 14.60
N ASP A 152 -1.14 -8.82 14.83
CA ASP A 152 -0.42 -9.45 15.94
C ASP A 152 1.10 -9.22 15.81
N GLU A 153 1.61 -9.24 14.57
CA GLU A 153 3.00 -8.91 14.24
C GLU A 153 3.07 -7.76 13.23
N PRO A 154 3.96 -6.76 13.42
CA PRO A 154 4.06 -5.62 12.50
C PRO A 154 4.30 -6.04 11.05
N GLN A 155 3.49 -5.55 10.13
CA GLN A 155 3.53 -5.87 8.71
C GLN A 155 4.36 -4.88 7.91
N PHE A 156 5.22 -5.41 7.04
CA PHE A 156 6.04 -4.60 6.14
C PHE A 156 5.24 -4.15 4.91
N SER A 157 5.46 -2.89 4.49
CA SER A 157 4.87 -2.31 3.27
C SER A 157 3.34 -2.25 3.28
N ILE A 158 2.72 -1.92 4.41
CA ILE A 158 1.34 -1.45 4.43
C ILE A 158 1.30 -0.12 3.67
N THR A 159 0.74 -0.15 2.46
CA THR A 159 0.82 0.98 1.52
C THR A 159 -0.57 1.55 1.25
N PRO A 160 -0.80 2.85 1.49
CA PRO A 160 -2.05 3.51 1.11
C PRO A 160 -2.39 3.30 -0.37
N GLY A 161 -3.67 3.06 -0.66
CA GLY A 161 -4.17 2.78 -2.00
C GLY A 161 -4.11 1.32 -2.42
N GLN A 162 -3.40 0.45 -1.70
CA GLN A 162 -3.44 -1.00 -1.93
C GLN A 162 -4.66 -1.63 -1.26
N ALA A 163 -5.10 -2.78 -1.80
CA ALA A 163 -6.18 -3.54 -1.22
C ALA A 163 -5.72 -4.30 0.04
N ALA A 164 -6.57 -4.30 1.07
CA ALA A 164 -6.53 -5.24 2.17
C ALA A 164 -7.73 -6.17 2.07
N VAL A 165 -7.50 -7.47 2.15
CA VAL A 165 -8.53 -8.51 1.99
C VAL A 165 -8.61 -9.31 3.27
N PHE A 166 -9.86 -9.57 3.74
CA PHE A 166 -10.14 -10.17 5.03
C PHE A 166 -10.70 -11.58 4.87
N TYR A 167 -10.20 -12.52 5.66
CA TYR A 167 -10.60 -13.92 5.66
C TYR A 167 -10.94 -14.42 7.06
N ALA A 168 -11.85 -15.39 7.12
CA ALA A 168 -12.06 -16.27 8.27
C ALA A 168 -11.85 -17.72 7.80
N GLY A 169 -10.64 -18.28 8.04
CA GLY A 169 -10.21 -19.50 7.39
C GLY A 169 -10.22 -19.35 5.87
N ASP A 170 -10.95 -20.23 5.18
CA ASP A 170 -11.06 -20.22 3.71
C ASP A 170 -12.18 -19.28 3.19
N VAL A 171 -12.90 -18.62 4.09
CA VAL A 171 -14.02 -17.75 3.71
C VAL A 171 -13.55 -16.32 3.52
N LEU A 172 -13.73 -15.77 2.32
CA LEU A 172 -13.49 -14.37 2.01
C LEU A 172 -14.61 -13.51 2.60
N LEU A 173 -14.30 -12.73 3.65
CA LEU A 173 -15.27 -11.85 4.31
C LEU A 173 -15.53 -10.57 3.51
N GLY A 174 -14.48 -9.98 2.96
CA GLY A 174 -14.53 -8.73 2.24
C GLY A 174 -13.16 -8.09 2.10
N GLY A 175 -13.13 -6.83 1.74
CA GLY A 175 -11.89 -6.06 1.60
C GLY A 175 -12.14 -4.61 1.23
N GLY A 176 -11.08 -3.81 1.27
CA GLY A 176 -11.15 -2.39 0.94
C GLY A 176 -9.78 -1.81 0.63
N LEU A 177 -9.68 -0.50 0.57
CA LEU A 177 -8.43 0.21 0.27
C LEU A 177 -7.78 0.72 1.55
N ILE A 178 -6.49 0.44 1.72
CA ILE A 178 -5.68 0.97 2.81
C ILE A 178 -5.65 2.50 2.69
N GLN A 179 -5.99 3.18 3.78
CA GLN A 179 -6.00 4.63 3.89
C GLN A 179 -4.69 5.16 4.50
N ARG A 180 -4.52 6.47 4.41
CA ARG A 180 -3.37 7.17 5.00
C ARG A 180 -3.51 7.32 6.50
#